data_99c8e9c6e1305b2c6871906f1a974422
#
_entry.id   99c8e9c6e1305b2c6871906f1a974422
#
_cell.length_a   1.000
_cell.length_b   1.000
_cell.length_c   1.000
_cell.angle_alpha   90.00
_cell.angle_beta   90.00
_cell.angle_gamma   90.00
#
_symmetry.space_group_name_H-M   'P 1'
#
loop_
_entity.id
_entity.type
_entity.pdbx_description
1 polymer ?
#
loop_
_entity_poly.entity_id
_entity_poly.type
_entity_poly.pdbx_seq_one_letter_code
_entity_poly.pdbx_strand_id
1 'polypeptide(L)'
;MEANSKRSGFLHRVKGLAIAAALGVVVEVLAAVIFACIGLKTGRLSGAANACLYVGSLSGGFAAGLVAARKAGRNGLLNGALAALICAVMMGLLALIPAGSSDAVWPVSAVAGIIGGLVGGLIGVNLSD
;
A
#
# COMPACT_ATOMS: atom_id res chain seq x y z
N MET A 1 24.93 26.09 -5.10
CA MET A 1 25.31 24.65 -5.11
C MET A 1 24.57 23.79 -4.09
N GLU A 2 24.34 24.25 -2.86
CA GLU A 2 23.60 23.48 -1.84
C GLU A 2 22.12 23.20 -2.20
N ALA A 3 21.43 24.15 -2.81
CA ALA A 3 20.02 23.98 -3.20
C ALA A 3 19.82 22.87 -4.24
N ASN A 4 20.79 22.67 -5.13
CA ASN A 4 20.72 21.65 -6.17
C ASN A 4 20.99 20.24 -5.62
N SER A 5 21.86 20.12 -4.62
CA SER A 5 22.14 18.86 -3.91
C SER A 5 20.94 18.39 -3.08
N LYS A 6 20.27 19.31 -2.35
CA LYS A 6 19.05 19.00 -1.59
C LYS A 6 17.89 18.59 -2.51
N ARG A 7 17.78 19.21 -3.68
CA ARG A 7 16.74 18.90 -4.68
C ARG A 7 16.93 17.52 -5.31
N SER A 8 18.18 17.12 -5.59
CA SER A 8 18.48 15.79 -6.13
C SER A 8 18.20 14.68 -5.12
N GLY A 9 18.52 14.89 -3.84
CA GLY A 9 18.21 13.93 -2.76
C GLY A 9 16.71 13.77 -2.50
N PHE A 10 15.95 14.87 -2.60
CA PHE A 10 14.49 14.84 -2.48
C PHE A 10 13.85 14.07 -3.64
N LEU A 11 14.26 14.35 -4.88
CA LEU A 11 13.77 13.65 -6.08
C LEU A 11 14.05 12.14 -6.03
N HIS A 12 15.20 11.75 -5.50
CA HIS A 12 15.54 10.32 -5.36
C HIS A 12 14.66 9.61 -4.34
N ARG A 13 14.33 10.27 -3.23
CA ARG A 13 13.38 9.76 -2.22
C ARG A 13 11.97 9.63 -2.78
N VAL A 14 11.48 10.66 -3.50
CA VAL A 14 10.15 10.64 -4.12
C VAL A 14 10.03 9.51 -5.14
N LYS A 15 11.05 9.30 -5.98
CA LYS A 15 11.09 8.17 -6.92
C LYS A 15 11.04 6.82 -6.21
N GLY A 16 11.79 6.65 -5.12
CA GLY A 16 11.79 5.43 -4.33
C GLY A 16 10.41 5.14 -3.72
N LEU A 17 9.76 6.18 -3.20
CA LEU A 17 8.43 6.09 -2.60
C LEU A 17 7.36 5.76 -3.65
N ALA A 18 7.43 6.38 -4.83
CA ALA A 18 6.52 6.13 -5.94
C ALA A 18 6.61 4.68 -6.44
N ILE A 19 7.82 4.13 -6.57
CA ILE A 19 8.01 2.73 -6.96
C ILE A 19 7.48 1.78 -5.88
N ALA A 20 7.70 2.08 -4.61
CA ALA A 20 7.18 1.28 -3.50
C ALA A 20 5.66 1.28 -3.47
N ALA A 21 5.02 2.44 -3.65
CA ALA A 21 3.57 2.57 -3.74
C ALA A 21 3.01 1.82 -4.95
N ALA A 22 3.65 1.92 -6.12
CA ALA A 22 3.23 1.19 -7.31
C ALA A 22 3.27 -0.34 -7.11
N LEU A 23 4.30 -0.85 -6.45
CA LEU A 23 4.38 -2.28 -6.10
C LEU A 23 3.28 -2.69 -5.12
N GLY A 24 2.97 -1.86 -4.13
CA GLY A 24 1.84 -2.09 -3.22
C GLY A 24 0.51 -2.20 -3.97
N VAL A 25 0.25 -1.27 -4.89
CA VAL A 25 -0.96 -1.30 -5.74
C VAL A 25 -1.02 -2.57 -6.60
N VAL A 26 0.09 -3.01 -7.17
CA VAL A 26 0.14 -4.26 -7.94
C VAL A 26 -0.24 -5.46 -7.07
N VAL A 27 0.27 -5.54 -5.85
CA VAL A 27 -0.08 -6.61 -4.88
C VAL A 27 -1.57 -6.56 -4.54
N GLU A 28 -2.14 -5.37 -4.32
CA GLU A 28 -3.58 -5.20 -4.06
C GLU A 28 -4.44 -5.64 -5.24
N VAL A 29 -4.05 -5.27 -6.46
CA VAL A 29 -4.77 -5.71 -7.68
C VAL A 29 -4.71 -7.21 -7.85
N LEU A 30 -3.57 -7.84 -7.60
CA LEU A 30 -3.46 -9.31 -7.63
C LEU A 30 -4.35 -9.97 -6.57
N ALA A 31 -4.37 -9.43 -5.35
CA ALA A 31 -5.29 -9.89 -4.31
C ALA A 31 -6.76 -9.75 -4.76
N ALA A 32 -7.12 -8.62 -5.36
CA ALA A 32 -8.46 -8.37 -5.87
C ALA A 32 -8.89 -9.41 -6.92
N VAL A 33 -8.01 -9.74 -7.86
CA VAL A 33 -8.29 -10.78 -8.86
C VAL A 33 -8.51 -12.14 -8.22
N ILE A 34 -7.67 -12.52 -7.25
CA ILE A 34 -7.79 -13.81 -6.54
C ILE A 34 -9.12 -13.88 -5.79
N PHE A 35 -9.45 -12.85 -5.00
CA PHE A 35 -10.70 -12.82 -4.24
C PHE A 35 -11.94 -12.74 -5.14
N ALA A 36 -11.88 -12.04 -6.28
CA ALA A 36 -12.94 -12.04 -7.27
C ALA A 36 -13.20 -13.45 -7.84
N CYS A 37 -12.14 -14.17 -8.19
CA CYS A 37 -12.26 -15.56 -8.65
C CYS A 37 -12.88 -16.48 -7.59
N ILE A 38 -12.48 -16.32 -6.32
CA ILE A 38 -13.04 -17.08 -5.20
C ILE A 38 -14.53 -16.72 -5.00
N GLY A 39 -14.85 -15.42 -5.02
CA GLY A 39 -16.23 -14.94 -4.87
C GLY A 39 -17.17 -15.45 -5.95
N LEU A 40 -16.69 -15.49 -7.19
CA LEU A 40 -17.46 -16.07 -8.32
C LEU A 40 -17.71 -17.58 -8.14
N LYS A 41 -16.70 -18.33 -7.71
CA LYS A 41 -16.82 -19.79 -7.49
C LYS A 41 -17.73 -20.14 -6.30
N THR A 42 -17.70 -19.33 -5.25
CA THR A 42 -18.44 -19.58 -4.01
C THR A 42 -19.85 -18.95 -3.98
N GLY A 43 -20.15 -18.09 -4.97
CA GLY A 43 -21.41 -17.32 -4.99
C GLY A 43 -21.50 -16.25 -3.90
N ARG A 44 -20.41 -15.94 -3.18
CA ARG A 44 -20.33 -14.97 -2.08
C ARG A 44 -19.51 -13.75 -2.46
N LEU A 45 -19.92 -13.03 -3.48
CA LEU A 45 -19.19 -11.85 -4.00
C LEU A 45 -19.00 -10.75 -2.95
N SER A 46 -20.01 -10.46 -2.13
CA SER A 46 -19.90 -9.40 -1.10
C SER A 46 -18.90 -9.77 0.00
N GLY A 47 -18.91 -11.01 0.46
CA GLY A 47 -17.94 -11.49 1.45
C GLY A 47 -16.51 -11.52 0.92
N ALA A 48 -16.33 -11.95 -0.33
CA ALA A 48 -15.04 -11.95 -1.00
C ALA A 48 -14.50 -10.53 -1.24
N ALA A 49 -15.39 -9.59 -1.59
CA ALA A 49 -15.02 -8.19 -1.76
C ALA A 49 -14.53 -7.55 -0.45
N ASN A 50 -15.25 -7.78 0.65
CA ASN A 50 -14.83 -7.28 1.96
C ASN A 50 -13.50 -7.90 2.42
N ALA A 51 -13.33 -9.21 2.27
CA ALA A 51 -12.07 -9.88 2.58
C ALA A 51 -10.92 -9.35 1.72
N CYS A 52 -11.17 -9.07 0.44
CA CYS A 52 -10.20 -8.46 -0.46
C CYS A 52 -9.74 -7.08 0.03
N LEU A 53 -10.68 -6.23 0.46
CA LEU A 53 -10.35 -4.90 0.96
C LEU A 53 -9.43 -4.96 2.18
N TYR A 54 -9.67 -5.86 3.13
CA TYR A 54 -8.82 -5.98 4.32
C TYR A 54 -7.48 -6.66 4.03
N VAL A 55 -7.52 -7.82 3.42
CA VAL A 55 -6.30 -8.60 3.15
C VAL A 55 -5.47 -7.95 2.06
N GLY A 56 -6.11 -7.41 1.03
CA GLY A 56 -5.46 -6.68 -0.05
C GLY A 56 -4.72 -5.46 0.46
N SER A 57 -5.41 -4.59 1.23
CA SER A 57 -4.80 -3.38 1.80
C SER A 57 -3.65 -3.70 2.77
N LEU A 58 -3.81 -4.73 3.60
CA LEU A 58 -2.77 -5.15 4.54
C LEU A 58 -1.54 -5.68 3.80
N SER A 59 -1.73 -6.54 2.80
CA SER A 59 -0.63 -7.11 2.01
C SER A 59 0.02 -6.08 1.09
N GLY A 60 -0.76 -5.21 0.46
CA GLY A 60 -0.27 -4.11 -0.37
C GLY A 60 0.51 -3.09 0.43
N GLY A 61 -0.03 -2.68 1.59
CA GLY A 61 0.67 -1.81 2.53
C GLY A 61 1.98 -2.42 3.03
N PHE A 62 1.98 -3.70 3.37
CA PHE A 62 3.17 -4.42 3.80
C PHE A 62 4.24 -4.45 2.71
N ALA A 63 3.88 -4.78 1.46
CA ALA A 63 4.81 -4.81 0.33
C ALA A 63 5.38 -3.42 0.03
N ALA A 64 4.53 -2.39 0.01
CA ALA A 64 4.94 -1.01 -0.18
C ALA A 64 5.88 -0.55 0.93
N GLY A 65 5.54 -0.84 2.19
CA GLY A 65 6.34 -0.51 3.35
C GLY A 65 7.73 -1.16 3.33
N LEU A 66 7.79 -2.44 3.02
CA LEU A 66 9.03 -3.20 2.93
C LEU A 66 9.97 -2.66 1.85
N VAL A 67 9.45 -2.35 0.67
CA VAL A 67 10.25 -1.81 -0.44
C VAL A 67 10.69 -0.38 -0.16
N ALA A 68 9.81 0.46 0.40
CA ALA A 68 10.14 1.83 0.76
C ALA A 68 11.24 1.87 1.84
N ALA A 69 11.17 0.99 2.83
CA ALA A 69 12.14 0.90 3.90
C ALA A 69 13.52 0.47 3.41
N ARG A 70 13.59 -0.54 2.55
CA ARG A 70 14.85 -1.00 1.96
C ARG A 70 15.57 0.08 1.15
N LYS A 71 14.80 0.93 0.45
CA LYS A 71 15.36 2.03 -0.35
C LYS A 71 15.76 3.26 0.50
N ALA A 72 15.10 3.44 1.64
CA ALA A 72 15.28 4.63 2.47
C ALA A 72 16.34 4.47 3.57
N GLY A 73 16.78 3.25 3.87
CA GLY A 73 17.75 2.96 4.93
C GLY A 73 17.24 3.43 6.30
N ARG A 74 17.92 4.40 6.90
CA ARG A 74 17.76 4.82 8.30
C ARG A 74 16.36 5.29 8.73
N ASN A 75 15.46 5.68 7.81
CA ASN A 75 14.10 6.17 8.08
C ASN A 75 13.01 5.26 7.50
N GLY A 76 13.27 3.95 7.47
CA GLY A 76 12.39 2.99 6.83
C GLY A 76 10.97 2.95 7.37
N LEU A 77 10.79 3.12 8.69
CA LEU A 77 9.47 3.15 9.31
C LEU A 77 8.59 4.31 8.78
N LEU A 78 9.15 5.53 8.76
CA LEU A 78 8.44 6.70 8.24
C LEU A 78 8.13 6.58 6.75
N ASN A 79 9.08 6.08 5.96
CA ASN A 79 8.89 5.91 4.54
C ASN A 79 7.95 4.74 4.22
N GLY A 80 7.95 3.69 5.04
CA GLY A 80 6.96 2.60 4.96
C GLY A 80 5.54 3.08 5.23
N ALA A 81 5.35 3.87 6.30
CA ALA A 81 4.06 4.47 6.63
C ALA A 81 3.57 5.43 5.52
N LEU A 82 4.48 6.27 4.98
CA LEU A 82 4.15 7.19 3.88
C LEU A 82 3.79 6.44 2.60
N ALA A 83 4.51 5.39 2.24
CA ALA A 83 4.20 4.58 1.07
C ALA A 83 2.83 3.90 1.20
N ALA A 84 2.52 3.35 2.37
CA ALA A 84 1.22 2.75 2.65
C ALA A 84 0.08 3.78 2.64
N LEU A 85 0.32 4.98 3.14
CA LEU A 85 -0.65 6.07 3.10
C LEU A 85 -0.95 6.50 1.66
N ILE A 86 0.07 6.62 0.82
CA ILE A 86 -0.10 6.92 -0.61
C ILE A 86 -0.90 5.81 -1.29
N CYS A 87 -0.59 4.54 -1.00
CA CYS A 87 -1.32 3.39 -1.51
C CYS A 87 -2.80 3.44 -1.10
N ALA A 88 -3.09 3.70 0.18
CA ALA A 88 -4.44 3.82 0.71
C ALA A 88 -5.23 4.97 0.05
N VAL A 89 -4.59 6.13 -0.16
CA VAL A 89 -5.21 7.26 -0.86
C VAL A 89 -5.51 6.93 -2.32
N MET A 90 -4.58 6.29 -3.02
CA MET A 90 -4.79 5.87 -4.42
C MET A 90 -5.94 4.88 -4.54
N MET A 91 -6.02 3.89 -3.63
CA MET A 91 -7.12 2.93 -3.61
C MET A 91 -8.45 3.57 -3.21
N GLY A 92 -8.44 4.52 -2.28
CA GLY A 92 -9.63 5.32 -1.94
C GLY A 92 -10.15 6.11 -3.14
N LEU A 93 -9.28 6.72 -3.93
CA LEU A 93 -9.66 7.42 -5.17
C LEU A 93 -10.22 6.46 -6.22
N LEU A 94 -9.64 5.28 -6.38
CA LEU A 94 -10.14 4.24 -7.28
C LEU A 94 -11.51 3.70 -6.82
N ALA A 95 -11.76 3.61 -5.52
CA ALA A 95 -13.02 3.18 -4.96
C ALA A 95 -14.17 4.21 -5.15
N LEU A 96 -13.84 5.47 -5.41
CA LEU A 96 -14.83 6.51 -5.73
C LEU A 96 -15.40 6.37 -7.14
N ILE A 97 -14.72 5.66 -8.04
CA ILE A 97 -15.12 5.54 -9.45
C ILE A 97 -16.35 4.62 -9.64
N PRO A 98 -16.49 3.45 -8.98
CA PRO A 98 -17.72 2.67 -9.01
C PRO A 98 -18.68 3.15 -7.92
N ALA A 99 -19.65 3.97 -8.29
CA ALA A 99 -20.74 4.40 -7.44
C ALA A 99 -21.48 3.19 -6.82
N GLY A 100 -21.45 3.06 -5.49
CA GLY A 100 -22.35 2.15 -4.79
C GLY A 100 -21.75 1.25 -3.70
N SER A 101 -20.50 1.39 -3.32
CA SER A 101 -19.97 0.65 -2.18
C SER A 101 -20.23 1.40 -0.87
N SER A 102 -20.70 0.67 0.12
CA SER A 102 -21.01 1.14 1.47
C SER A 102 -19.87 1.96 2.08
N ASP A 103 -20.19 3.16 2.50
CA ASP A 103 -19.27 4.22 2.97
C ASP A 103 -18.42 3.85 4.19
N ALA A 104 -18.64 2.70 4.84
CA ALA A 104 -17.99 2.34 6.09
C ALA A 104 -16.74 1.44 5.94
N VAL A 105 -16.48 0.87 4.78
CA VAL A 105 -15.44 -0.18 4.62
C VAL A 105 -14.08 0.42 4.26
N TRP A 106 -14.05 1.52 3.51
CA TRP A 106 -12.81 2.12 3.05
C TRP A 106 -11.91 2.69 4.18
N PRO A 107 -12.44 3.35 5.25
CA PRO A 107 -11.56 3.86 6.31
C PRO A 107 -10.89 2.73 7.10
N VAL A 108 -11.57 1.61 7.29
CA VAL A 108 -11.00 0.45 8.00
C VAL A 108 -9.93 -0.23 7.15
N SER A 109 -10.12 -0.34 5.84
CA SER A 109 -9.11 -0.89 4.92
C SER A 109 -7.88 0.02 4.84
N ALA A 110 -8.06 1.34 4.88
CA ALA A 110 -6.95 2.29 4.92
C ALA A 110 -6.11 2.13 6.20
N VAL A 111 -6.75 1.97 7.35
CA VAL A 111 -6.06 1.69 8.62
C VAL A 111 -5.29 0.36 8.54
N ALA A 112 -5.89 -0.69 8.01
CA ALA A 112 -5.22 -1.97 7.81
C ALA A 112 -3.99 -1.83 6.89
N GLY A 113 -4.10 -1.07 5.82
CA GLY A 113 -2.98 -0.77 4.91
C GLY A 113 -1.83 -0.03 5.61
N ILE A 114 -2.14 0.96 6.44
CA ILE A 114 -1.14 1.71 7.21
C ILE A 114 -0.43 0.78 8.22
N ILE A 115 -1.17 -0.07 8.93
CA ILE A 115 -0.59 -1.06 9.86
C ILE A 115 0.33 -2.02 9.09
N GLY A 116 -0.12 -2.55 7.95
CA GLY A 116 0.71 -3.36 7.07
C GLY A 116 1.99 -2.66 6.65
N GLY A 117 1.91 -1.38 6.27
CA GLY A 117 3.04 -0.56 5.89
C GLY A 117 4.04 -0.30 7.01
N LEU A 118 3.56 -0.09 8.23
CA LEU A 118 4.42 0.05 9.41
C LEU A 118 5.18 -1.24 9.70
N VAL A 119 4.49 -2.38 9.69
CA VAL A 119 5.11 -3.70 9.91
C VAL A 119 6.09 -4.03 8.79
N GLY A 120 5.71 -3.82 7.53
CA GLY A 120 6.59 -3.98 6.37
C GLY A 120 7.81 -3.06 6.43
N GLY A 121 7.62 -1.82 6.89
CA GLY A 121 8.68 -0.86 7.10
C GLY A 121 9.69 -1.30 8.16
N LEU A 122 9.22 -1.81 9.30
CA LEU A 122 10.07 -2.35 10.37
C LEU A 122 10.91 -3.54 9.88
N ILE A 123 10.27 -4.49 9.19
CA ILE A 123 10.95 -5.67 8.65
C ILE A 123 11.93 -5.27 7.55
N GLY A 124 11.54 -4.32 6.69
CA GLY A 124 12.38 -3.83 5.60
C GLY A 124 13.70 -3.21 6.09
N VAL A 125 13.68 -2.48 7.21
CA VAL A 125 14.91 -1.94 7.84
C VAL A 125 15.78 -3.06 8.36
N ASN A 126 15.21 -4.02 9.08
CA ASN A 126 15.95 -5.16 9.65
C ASN A 126 16.60 -6.06 8.58
N LEU A 127 16.01 -6.14 7.40
CA LEU A 127 16.54 -6.95 6.29
C LEU A 127 17.59 -6.20 5.46
N SER A 128 17.80 -4.91 5.70
CA SER A 128 18.80 -4.10 4.98
C SER A 128 20.16 -4.03 5.70
N ASP A 129 20.28 -4.56 6.89
CA ASP A 129 21.53 -4.80 7.62
C ASP A 129 22.14 -6.16 7.21
#